data_d1e429c33d7c1f623f14d2d9c9116199
#
_entry.id   d1e429c33d7c1f623f14d2d9c9116199
#
_cell.length_a   1.000
_cell.length_b   1.000
_cell.length_c   1.000
_cell.angle_alpha   90.00
_cell.angle_beta   90.00
_cell.angle_gamma   90.00
#
_symmetry.space_group_name_H-M   'P 1'
#
loop_
_entity.id
_entity.type
_entity.pdbx_description
1 polymer ?
#
loop_
_entity_poly.entity_id
_entity_poly.type
_entity_poly.pdbx_seq_one_letter_code
_entity_poly.pdbx_strand_id
1 'polypeptide(L)'
;VDVTLGKVVSSLVNAIGGSSIVVSVLWLLVLMFAIIRPLVNWYREKSDDNARTRAQTYALLVMLISIVSYVLFLHQMQIFLFNRYFLPLIALIGVCLDVLNTSISRDGRLRIALAFTVALLAGNTAWEQAHTRQTNMDLAIAGLNGKIGRDDLVVVAPWYLCSSFSRYYDGPAQVVTLPPMKEMRVQRDDLFKQVQASEDPLEPLLAKVTEVLDSGNRVWIIGNLSPRRPDRKQPPIPPAPKTKFGWNSGPYMANWASRLRHLQSQLEYETQRFVANPGHPLNPYENLVVEVVYRKR
;
A
#
# COMPACT_ATOMS: atom_id res chain seq x y z
N VAL A 1 -5.57 6.03 11.19
CA VAL A 1 -5.93 4.61 11.01
C VAL A 1 -6.00 3.97 12.38
N ASP A 2 -7.13 3.37 12.70
CA ASP A 2 -7.27 2.66 13.97
C ASP A 2 -6.74 1.23 13.80
N VAL A 3 -5.48 1.02 14.16
CA VAL A 3 -4.79 -0.26 14.04
C VAL A 3 -4.85 -0.99 15.38
N THR A 4 -5.83 -1.87 15.51
CA THR A 4 -5.94 -2.73 16.69
C THR A 4 -4.93 -3.87 16.64
N LEU A 5 -4.55 -4.43 17.80
CA LEU A 5 -3.68 -5.62 17.86
C LEU A 5 -4.22 -6.78 17.01
N GLY A 6 -5.55 -6.98 17.02
CA GLY A 6 -6.19 -7.99 16.18
C GLY A 6 -5.95 -7.78 14.68
N LYS A 7 -5.97 -6.54 14.21
CA LYS A 7 -5.64 -6.22 12.81
C LYS A 7 -4.18 -6.51 12.47
N VAL A 8 -3.24 -6.21 13.39
CA VAL A 8 -1.82 -6.51 13.18
C VAL A 8 -1.59 -8.01 13.07
N VAL A 9 -2.16 -8.78 14.00
CA VAL A 9 -2.05 -10.25 13.99
C VAL A 9 -2.71 -10.85 12.74
N SER A 10 -3.91 -10.40 12.38
CA SER A 10 -4.58 -10.86 11.16
C SER A 10 -3.77 -10.54 9.89
N SER A 11 -3.17 -9.35 9.82
CA SER A 11 -2.31 -8.96 8.69
C SER A 11 -1.02 -9.79 8.64
N LEU A 12 -0.43 -10.14 9.80
CA LEU A 12 0.72 -11.03 9.87
C LEU A 12 0.36 -12.44 9.35
N VAL A 13 -0.77 -13.00 9.80
CA VAL A 13 -1.24 -14.30 9.33
C VAL A 13 -1.48 -14.28 7.82
N ASN A 14 -2.11 -13.23 7.30
CA ASN A 14 -2.31 -13.05 5.87
C ASN A 14 -0.99 -12.90 5.10
N ALA A 15 0.00 -12.21 5.68
CA ALA A 15 1.32 -12.06 5.05
C ALA A 15 2.08 -13.38 4.96
N ILE A 16 1.91 -14.27 5.94
CA ILE A 16 2.53 -15.61 5.98
C ILE A 16 1.79 -16.59 5.07
N GLY A 17 0.46 -16.64 5.13
CA GLY A 17 -0.36 -17.63 4.46
C GLY A 17 -0.88 -17.20 3.07
N GLY A 18 -0.73 -15.92 2.72
CA GLY A 18 -1.39 -15.37 1.54
C GLY A 18 -2.91 -15.51 1.63
N SER A 19 -3.55 -15.76 0.49
CA SER A 19 -5.00 -16.05 0.43
C SER A 19 -5.33 -17.52 0.70
N SER A 20 -4.34 -18.39 0.91
CA SER A 20 -4.54 -19.82 1.09
C SER A 20 -4.64 -20.22 2.57
N ILE A 21 -5.81 -20.71 2.96
CA ILE A 21 -6.05 -21.22 4.30
C ILE A 21 -5.16 -22.45 4.60
N VAL A 22 -4.86 -23.26 3.56
CA VAL A 22 -4.00 -24.44 3.67
C VAL A 22 -2.59 -24.05 4.06
N VAL A 23 -2.03 -23.02 3.40
CA VAL A 23 -0.68 -22.49 3.71
C VAL A 23 -0.66 -21.91 5.11
N SER A 24 -1.69 -21.16 5.53
CA SER A 24 -1.78 -20.60 6.88
C SER A 24 -1.82 -21.69 7.95
N VAL A 25 -2.59 -22.75 7.74
CA VAL A 25 -2.67 -23.90 8.66
C VAL A 25 -1.34 -24.63 8.73
N LEU A 26 -0.69 -24.87 7.58
CA LEU A 26 0.64 -25.51 7.54
C LEU A 26 1.67 -24.71 8.34
N TRP A 27 1.72 -23.38 8.17
CA TRP A 27 2.60 -22.51 8.93
C TRP A 27 2.31 -22.56 10.44
N LEU A 28 1.05 -22.56 10.86
CA LEU A 28 0.67 -22.68 12.26
C LEU A 28 1.12 -24.03 12.85
N LEU A 29 0.97 -25.11 12.10
CA LEU A 29 1.46 -26.44 12.54
C LEU A 29 2.98 -26.47 12.68
N VAL A 30 3.72 -25.89 11.71
CA VAL A 30 5.18 -25.80 11.77
C VAL A 30 5.63 -24.98 12.98
N LEU A 31 4.99 -23.83 13.23
CA LEU A 31 5.27 -22.98 14.39
C LEU A 31 4.96 -23.70 15.72
N MET A 32 3.78 -24.30 15.83
CA MET A 32 3.40 -25.08 17.02
C MET A 32 4.43 -26.18 17.31
N PHE A 33 4.78 -26.95 16.29
CA PHE A 33 5.72 -28.04 16.44
C PHE A 33 7.12 -27.55 16.83
N ALA A 34 7.59 -26.46 16.21
CA ALA A 34 8.86 -25.83 16.53
C ALA A 34 8.94 -25.26 17.96
N ILE A 35 7.79 -24.86 18.54
CA ILE A 35 7.73 -24.36 19.91
C ILE A 35 7.59 -25.50 20.93
N ILE A 36 6.69 -26.45 20.68
CA ILE A 36 6.36 -27.50 21.64
C ILE A 36 7.56 -28.41 21.87
N ARG A 37 8.28 -28.78 20.82
CA ARG A 37 9.36 -29.78 20.94
C ARG A 37 10.56 -29.31 21.77
N PRO A 38 11.12 -28.11 21.61
CA PRO A 38 12.16 -27.62 22.52
C PRO A 38 11.69 -27.54 23.98
N LEU A 39 10.43 -27.15 24.21
CA LEU A 39 9.84 -27.08 25.55
C LEU A 39 9.74 -28.47 26.20
N VAL A 40 9.31 -29.48 25.45
CA VAL A 40 9.22 -30.86 25.89
C VAL A 40 10.64 -31.42 26.20
N ASN A 41 11.60 -31.16 25.32
CA ASN A 41 12.98 -31.58 25.54
C ASN A 41 13.60 -30.91 26.76
N TRP A 42 13.41 -29.59 26.91
CA TRP A 42 13.85 -28.83 28.06
C TRP A 42 13.26 -29.37 29.37
N TYR A 43 12.01 -29.79 29.39
CA TYR A 43 11.37 -30.40 30.55
C TYR A 43 11.91 -31.80 30.85
N ARG A 44 12.25 -32.60 29.82
CA ARG A 44 12.74 -33.96 29.95
C ARG A 44 14.23 -34.06 30.25
N GLU A 45 15.03 -33.21 29.61
CA GLU A 45 16.49 -33.22 29.67
C GLU A 45 17.02 -32.18 30.70
N LYS A 46 16.56 -32.26 31.95
CA LYS A 46 16.87 -31.32 33.02
C LYS A 46 18.37 -31.19 33.36
N SER A 47 19.25 -31.96 32.69
CA SER A 47 20.65 -32.13 33.10
C SER A 47 21.71 -31.92 32.00
N ASP A 48 21.36 -31.84 30.72
CA ASP A 48 22.38 -31.72 29.66
C ASP A 48 22.47 -30.30 29.11
N ASP A 49 23.46 -29.54 29.58
CA ASP A 49 23.86 -28.23 29.07
C ASP A 49 24.55 -28.37 27.68
N ASN A 50 23.80 -28.86 26.71
CA ASN A 50 24.28 -29.10 25.36
C ASN A 50 24.18 -27.80 24.53
N ALA A 51 25.24 -27.47 23.77
CA ALA A 51 25.30 -26.31 22.87
C ALA A 51 24.08 -26.20 21.94
N ARG A 52 23.51 -27.34 21.57
CA ARG A 52 22.30 -27.43 20.76
C ARG A 52 21.06 -26.89 21.48
N THR A 53 20.84 -27.31 22.73
CA THR A 53 19.71 -26.85 23.54
C THR A 53 19.81 -25.36 23.80
N ARG A 54 21.01 -24.84 24.05
CA ARG A 54 21.25 -23.39 24.16
C ARG A 54 20.88 -22.63 22.89
N ALA A 55 21.31 -23.10 21.71
CA ALA A 55 20.99 -22.49 20.43
C ALA A 55 19.50 -22.49 20.15
N GLN A 56 18.79 -23.58 20.48
CA GLN A 56 17.32 -23.65 20.30
C GLN A 56 16.57 -22.71 21.24
N THR A 57 16.99 -22.68 22.53
CA THR A 57 16.41 -21.73 23.50
C THR A 57 16.63 -20.28 23.06
N TYR A 58 17.83 -19.96 22.60
CA TYR A 58 18.15 -18.64 22.06
C TYR A 58 17.27 -18.30 20.85
N ALA A 59 17.17 -19.20 19.87
CA ALA A 59 16.32 -18.99 18.68
C ALA A 59 14.85 -18.80 19.04
N LEU A 60 14.33 -19.58 20.00
CA LEU A 60 12.95 -19.44 20.49
C LEU A 60 12.73 -18.07 21.17
N LEU A 61 13.64 -17.65 22.04
CA LEU A 61 13.55 -16.34 22.70
C LEU A 61 13.62 -15.19 21.69
N VAL A 62 14.57 -15.24 20.76
CA VAL A 62 14.69 -14.23 19.70
C VAL A 62 13.41 -14.16 18.87
N MET A 63 12.86 -15.30 18.46
CA MET A 63 11.62 -15.36 17.70
C MET A 63 10.44 -14.72 18.46
N LEU A 64 10.23 -15.12 19.73
CA LEU A 64 9.12 -14.62 20.53
C LEU A 64 9.25 -13.12 20.83
N ILE A 65 10.44 -12.67 21.24
CA ILE A 65 10.71 -11.25 21.52
C ILE A 65 10.50 -10.43 20.24
N SER A 66 10.98 -10.91 19.10
CA SER A 66 10.84 -10.20 17.82
C SER A 66 9.39 -10.09 17.37
N ILE A 67 8.59 -11.16 17.49
CA ILE A 67 7.16 -11.12 17.17
C ILE A 67 6.44 -10.10 18.05
N VAL A 68 6.64 -10.17 19.37
CA VAL A 68 5.98 -9.27 20.32
C VAL A 68 6.40 -7.82 20.07
N SER A 69 7.70 -7.56 19.98
CA SER A 69 8.24 -6.21 19.76
C SER A 69 7.76 -5.62 18.43
N TYR A 70 7.71 -6.44 17.38
CA TYR A 70 7.27 -5.98 16.05
C TYR A 70 5.77 -5.70 16.00
N VAL A 71 4.95 -6.53 16.63
CA VAL A 71 3.50 -6.31 16.76
C VAL A 71 3.21 -5.03 17.54
N LEU A 72 3.91 -4.83 18.67
CA LEU A 72 3.78 -3.61 19.46
C LEU A 72 4.25 -2.38 18.69
N PHE A 73 5.36 -2.47 17.96
CA PHE A 73 5.86 -1.40 17.11
C PHE A 73 4.83 -0.99 16.04
N LEU A 74 4.27 -1.93 15.28
CA LEU A 74 3.27 -1.65 14.25
C LEU A 74 1.98 -1.09 14.86
N HIS A 75 1.57 -1.60 16.02
CA HIS A 75 0.43 -1.07 16.75
C HIS A 75 0.67 0.38 17.19
N GLN A 76 1.85 0.70 17.70
CA GLN A 76 2.20 2.06 18.13
C GLN A 76 2.31 3.04 16.95
N MET A 77 2.80 2.58 15.82
CA MET A 77 2.97 3.41 14.63
C MET A 77 1.65 3.80 13.97
N GLN A 78 0.56 3.03 14.17
CA GLN A 78 -0.77 3.34 13.63
C GLN A 78 -0.78 3.64 12.12
N ILE A 79 0.01 2.91 11.34
CA ILE A 79 0.14 3.04 9.88
C ILE A 79 -0.73 2.01 9.16
N PHE A 80 -0.98 2.23 7.87
CA PHE A 80 -1.58 1.20 7.02
C PHE A 80 -0.68 -0.03 6.95
N LEU A 81 -1.27 -1.21 7.22
CA LEU A 81 -0.53 -2.47 7.24
C LEU A 81 -0.49 -3.06 5.83
N PHE A 82 0.69 -3.04 5.22
CA PHE A 82 0.96 -3.76 3.98
C PHE A 82 1.74 -5.04 4.27
N ASN A 83 1.48 -6.10 3.51
CA ASN A 83 2.15 -7.40 3.67
C ASN A 83 3.69 -7.28 3.63
N ARG A 84 4.23 -6.37 2.83
CA ARG A 84 5.67 -6.09 2.73
C ARG A 84 6.32 -5.67 4.05
N TYR A 85 5.58 -5.09 4.98
CA TYR A 85 6.13 -4.71 6.29
C TYR A 85 6.46 -5.93 7.14
N PHE A 86 5.83 -7.05 6.92
CA PHE A 86 6.09 -8.28 7.67
C PHE A 86 7.26 -9.10 7.10
N LEU A 87 7.82 -8.76 5.93
CA LEU A 87 8.91 -9.52 5.31
C LEU A 87 10.14 -9.68 6.21
N PRO A 88 10.65 -8.65 6.93
CA PRO A 88 11.78 -8.83 7.83
C PRO A 88 11.47 -9.79 8.99
N LEU A 89 10.26 -9.69 9.54
CA LEU A 89 9.82 -10.58 10.61
C LEU A 89 9.66 -12.03 10.12
N ILE A 90 9.07 -12.22 8.93
CA ILE A 90 8.90 -13.56 8.32
C ILE A 90 10.26 -14.19 8.04
N ALA A 91 11.23 -13.43 7.51
CA ALA A 91 12.59 -13.90 7.28
C ALA A 91 13.25 -14.33 8.59
N LEU A 92 13.14 -13.53 9.65
CA LEU A 92 13.67 -13.87 10.97
C LEU A 92 13.02 -15.13 11.55
N ILE A 93 11.69 -15.24 11.47
CA ILE A 93 10.96 -16.45 11.88
C ILE A 93 11.48 -17.67 11.11
N GLY A 94 11.70 -17.55 9.80
CA GLY A 94 12.22 -18.63 8.96
C GLY A 94 13.60 -19.12 9.44
N VAL A 95 14.51 -18.20 9.74
CA VAL A 95 15.85 -18.54 10.29
C VAL A 95 15.73 -19.22 11.68
N CYS A 96 14.92 -18.67 12.58
CA CYS A 96 14.68 -19.27 13.88
C CYS A 96 14.06 -20.67 13.77
N LEU A 97 13.10 -20.86 12.85
CA LEU A 97 12.49 -22.17 12.58
C LEU A 97 13.51 -23.18 12.06
N ASP A 98 14.46 -22.78 11.21
CA ASP A 98 15.50 -23.70 10.75
C ASP A 98 16.36 -24.18 11.92
N VAL A 99 16.79 -23.29 12.83
CA VAL A 99 17.53 -23.66 14.05
C VAL A 99 16.70 -24.56 14.95
N LEU A 100 15.43 -24.25 15.20
CA LEU A 100 14.54 -25.04 16.04
C LEU A 100 14.30 -26.45 15.46
N ASN A 101 14.16 -26.54 14.15
CA ASN A 101 13.89 -27.79 13.45
C ASN A 101 15.13 -28.68 13.26
N THR A 102 16.35 -28.22 13.58
CA THR A 102 17.54 -29.07 13.56
C THR A 102 17.41 -30.29 14.46
N SER A 103 16.50 -30.28 15.43
CA SER A 103 16.22 -31.43 16.32
C SER A 103 15.28 -32.48 15.72
N ILE A 104 14.51 -32.14 14.66
CA ILE A 104 13.46 -33.01 14.10
C ILE A 104 14.05 -34.11 13.27
N SER A 105 15.06 -33.80 12.49
CA SER A 105 15.73 -34.75 11.63
C SER A 105 17.23 -34.42 11.52
N ARG A 106 18.07 -35.41 11.84
CA ARG A 106 19.47 -35.38 11.41
C ARG A 106 19.60 -35.42 9.88
N ASP A 107 18.57 -35.93 9.22
CA ASP A 107 18.53 -35.98 7.77
C ASP A 107 18.01 -34.64 7.22
N GLY A 108 18.89 -33.84 6.61
CA GLY A 108 18.57 -32.59 5.94
C GLY A 108 17.53 -32.71 4.83
N ARG A 109 17.31 -33.93 4.30
CA ARG A 109 16.36 -34.21 3.20
C ARG A 109 14.92 -33.84 3.57
N LEU A 110 14.50 -34.15 4.82
CA LEU A 110 13.14 -33.78 5.25
C LEU A 110 12.94 -32.26 5.31
N ARG A 111 13.94 -31.51 5.78
CA ARG A 111 13.90 -30.05 5.81
C ARG A 111 13.85 -29.46 4.42
N ILE A 112 14.66 -29.99 3.51
CA ILE A 112 14.66 -29.59 2.09
C ILE A 112 13.29 -29.89 1.46
N ALA A 113 12.76 -31.09 1.69
CA ALA A 113 11.45 -31.47 1.18
C ALA A 113 10.34 -30.55 1.70
N LEU A 114 10.34 -30.21 2.99
CA LEU A 114 9.38 -29.28 3.57
C LEU A 114 9.50 -27.87 2.96
N ALA A 115 10.72 -27.34 2.85
CA ALA A 115 10.97 -26.04 2.25
C ALA A 115 10.52 -25.99 0.78
N PHE A 116 10.81 -27.06 0.04
CA PHE A 116 10.39 -27.21 -1.37
C PHE A 116 8.87 -27.29 -1.50
N THR A 117 8.20 -28.03 -0.61
CA THR A 117 6.74 -28.11 -0.57
C THR A 117 6.11 -26.73 -0.33
N VAL A 118 6.62 -25.98 0.66
CA VAL A 118 6.15 -24.61 0.93
C VAL A 118 6.39 -23.71 -0.27
N ALA A 119 7.57 -23.80 -0.90
CA ALA A 119 7.88 -23.02 -2.10
C ALA A 119 6.95 -23.34 -3.27
N LEU A 120 6.62 -24.61 -3.49
CA LEU A 120 5.67 -25.04 -4.53
C LEU A 120 4.25 -24.52 -4.24
N LEU A 121 3.78 -24.64 -3.00
CA LEU A 121 2.46 -24.15 -2.62
C LEU A 121 2.34 -22.60 -2.71
N ALA A 122 3.42 -21.89 -2.41
CA ALA A 122 3.49 -20.43 -2.55
C ALA A 122 3.74 -19.99 -4.01
N GLY A 123 4.25 -20.88 -4.86
CA GLY A 123 4.73 -20.57 -6.21
C GLY A 123 3.66 -19.98 -7.11
N ASN A 124 2.42 -20.48 -7.05
CA ASN A 124 1.33 -19.97 -7.86
C ASN A 124 0.98 -18.52 -7.50
N THR A 125 0.86 -18.22 -6.21
CA THR A 125 0.59 -16.85 -5.72
C THR A 125 1.75 -15.91 -6.06
N ALA A 126 2.99 -16.38 -5.91
CA ALA A 126 4.17 -15.59 -6.27
C ALA A 126 4.22 -15.32 -7.78
N TRP A 127 3.86 -16.31 -8.60
CA TRP A 127 3.76 -16.17 -10.05
C TRP A 127 2.71 -15.13 -10.45
N GLU A 128 1.50 -15.20 -9.90
CA GLU A 128 0.44 -14.22 -10.14
C GLU A 128 0.88 -12.81 -9.76
N GLN A 129 1.51 -12.65 -8.59
CA GLN A 129 2.02 -11.36 -8.13
C GLN A 129 3.15 -10.83 -9.03
N ALA A 130 4.05 -11.70 -9.49
CA ALA A 130 5.13 -11.33 -10.40
C ALA A 130 4.63 -10.89 -11.79
N HIS A 131 3.50 -11.42 -12.23
CA HIS A 131 2.87 -11.07 -13.52
C HIS A 131 1.85 -9.94 -13.40
N THR A 132 1.51 -9.52 -12.18
CA THR A 132 0.65 -8.35 -11.95
C THR A 132 1.45 -7.07 -12.18
N ARG A 133 1.03 -6.29 -13.17
CA ARG A 133 1.64 -5.00 -13.45
C ARG A 133 1.32 -4.02 -12.31
N GLN A 134 2.31 -3.30 -11.83
CA GLN A 134 2.12 -2.40 -10.68
C GLN A 134 1.32 -1.14 -11.03
N THR A 135 1.48 -0.61 -12.26
CA THR A 135 0.80 0.62 -12.71
C THR A 135 0.57 0.58 -14.21
N ASN A 136 -0.41 1.34 -14.70
CA ASN A 136 -0.60 1.66 -16.12
C ASN A 136 -0.23 3.13 -16.43
N MET A 137 0.49 3.81 -15.55
CA MET A 137 0.85 5.23 -15.68
C MET A 137 1.60 5.52 -16.97
N ASP A 138 2.58 4.68 -17.31
CA ASP A 138 3.37 4.81 -18.54
C ASP A 138 2.50 4.73 -19.81
N LEU A 139 1.53 3.80 -19.83
CA LEU A 139 0.60 3.66 -20.94
C LEU A 139 -0.38 4.86 -21.01
N ALA A 140 -0.86 5.29 -19.84
CA ALA A 140 -1.74 6.44 -19.76
C ALA A 140 -1.04 7.69 -20.31
N ILE A 141 0.21 7.93 -19.90
CA ILE A 141 0.99 9.09 -20.36
C ILE A 141 1.39 8.96 -21.83
N ALA A 142 1.81 7.78 -22.29
CA ALA A 142 2.10 7.55 -23.71
C ALA A 142 0.89 7.86 -24.61
N GLY A 143 -0.32 7.50 -24.15
CA GLY A 143 -1.57 7.83 -24.85
C GLY A 143 -1.91 9.33 -24.88
N LEU A 144 -1.23 10.15 -24.07
CA LEU A 144 -1.43 11.60 -23.96
C LEU A 144 -0.36 12.42 -24.70
N ASN A 145 0.71 11.79 -25.16
CA ASN A 145 1.80 12.45 -25.88
C ASN A 145 1.24 13.23 -27.10
N GLY A 146 1.62 14.51 -27.19
CA GLY A 146 1.16 15.42 -28.23
C GLY A 146 -0.30 15.92 -28.08
N LYS A 147 -1.06 15.44 -27.08
CA LYS A 147 -2.45 15.89 -26.84
C LYS A 147 -2.55 17.00 -25.80
N ILE A 148 -1.60 17.05 -24.87
CA ILE A 148 -1.58 18.05 -23.79
C ILE A 148 -0.84 19.28 -24.30
N GLY A 149 -1.54 20.42 -24.31
CA GLY A 149 -0.98 21.71 -24.68
C GLY A 149 -0.25 22.38 -23.53
N ARG A 150 0.56 23.42 -23.84
CA ARG A 150 1.31 24.19 -22.83
C ARG A 150 0.39 24.90 -21.83
N ASP A 151 -0.76 25.38 -22.30
CA ASP A 151 -1.74 26.16 -21.53
C ASP A 151 -2.78 25.26 -20.85
N ASP A 152 -2.73 23.95 -21.07
CA ASP A 152 -3.53 22.97 -20.36
C ASP A 152 -3.03 22.81 -18.92
N LEU A 153 -3.87 22.29 -18.04
CA LEU A 153 -3.54 21.93 -16.66
C LEU A 153 -3.62 20.43 -16.47
N VAL A 154 -2.61 19.84 -15.84
CA VAL A 154 -2.63 18.43 -15.43
C VAL A 154 -2.82 18.32 -13.93
N VAL A 155 -3.87 17.63 -13.50
CA VAL A 155 -4.19 17.37 -12.10
C VAL A 155 -3.95 15.88 -11.80
N VAL A 156 -2.97 15.57 -10.97
CA VAL A 156 -2.68 14.19 -10.54
C VAL A 156 -3.43 13.90 -9.24
N ALA A 157 -4.33 12.93 -9.28
CA ALA A 157 -5.22 12.60 -8.17
C ALA A 157 -5.37 11.08 -7.97
N PRO A 158 -5.07 10.58 -6.77
CA PRO A 158 -4.56 11.27 -5.57
C PRO A 158 -3.08 11.65 -5.66
N TRP A 159 -2.65 12.57 -4.80
CA TRP A 159 -1.32 13.19 -4.79
C TRP A 159 -0.14 12.19 -4.82
N TYR A 160 -0.27 11.05 -4.15
CA TYR A 160 0.82 10.06 -4.05
C TYR A 160 1.16 9.39 -5.39
N LEU A 161 0.31 9.53 -6.42
CA LEU A 161 0.61 9.08 -7.78
C LEU A 161 1.60 9.99 -8.50
N CYS A 162 1.87 11.19 -7.94
CA CYS A 162 2.74 12.16 -8.59
C CYS A 162 4.18 11.66 -8.77
N SER A 163 4.68 10.81 -7.87
CA SER A 163 6.02 10.22 -8.00
C SER A 163 6.13 9.29 -9.21
N SER A 164 5.09 8.47 -9.46
CA SER A 164 5.00 7.65 -10.67
C SER A 164 4.76 8.52 -11.92
N PHE A 165 3.87 9.52 -11.82
CA PHE A 165 3.56 10.43 -12.90
C PHE A 165 4.80 11.21 -13.37
N SER A 166 5.54 11.84 -12.46
CA SER A 166 6.72 12.65 -12.78
C SER A 166 7.87 11.86 -13.38
N ARG A 167 7.83 10.53 -13.29
CA ARG A 167 8.82 9.64 -13.91
C ARG A 167 8.60 9.48 -15.43
N TYR A 168 7.35 9.59 -15.88
CA TYR A 168 6.97 9.30 -17.26
C TYR A 168 6.53 10.55 -18.04
N TYR A 169 6.15 11.63 -17.32
CA TYR A 169 5.66 12.86 -17.94
C TYR A 169 6.76 13.95 -17.96
N ASP A 170 7.09 14.40 -19.15
CA ASP A 170 8.00 15.50 -19.45
C ASP A 170 7.34 16.58 -20.34
N GLY A 171 6.00 16.56 -20.40
CA GLY A 171 5.22 17.48 -21.24
C GLY A 171 5.25 18.94 -20.77
N PRO A 172 4.75 19.87 -21.61
CA PRO A 172 4.88 21.31 -21.38
C PRO A 172 3.86 21.90 -20.40
N ALA A 173 2.80 21.15 -20.06
CA ALA A 173 1.71 21.68 -19.24
C ALA A 173 2.10 21.79 -17.76
N GLN A 174 1.48 22.74 -17.06
CA GLN A 174 1.59 22.85 -15.62
C GLN A 174 0.97 21.61 -14.94
N VAL A 175 1.70 21.04 -13.99
CA VAL A 175 1.24 19.89 -13.20
C VAL A 175 0.95 20.31 -11.78
N VAL A 176 -0.18 19.88 -11.25
CA VAL A 176 -0.58 20.06 -9.85
C VAL A 176 -1.15 18.76 -9.30
N THR A 177 -1.16 18.61 -8.00
CA THR A 177 -1.72 17.40 -7.35
C THR A 177 -3.03 17.72 -6.61
N LEU A 178 -3.80 16.68 -6.31
CA LEU A 178 -4.96 16.76 -5.43
C LEU A 178 -4.68 16.01 -4.12
N PRO A 179 -4.54 16.70 -2.96
CA PRO A 179 -4.46 18.17 -2.82
C PRO A 179 -3.14 18.72 -3.38
N PRO A 180 -3.03 20.06 -3.54
CA PRO A 180 -1.79 20.67 -4.02
C PRO A 180 -0.61 20.39 -3.11
N MET A 181 0.44 19.77 -3.66
CA MET A 181 1.68 19.45 -2.97
C MET A 181 2.84 20.23 -3.58
N LYS A 182 3.75 20.72 -2.74
CA LYS A 182 4.95 21.43 -3.20
C LYS A 182 6.00 20.47 -3.78
N GLU A 183 6.08 19.26 -3.22
CA GLU A 183 6.99 18.22 -3.68
C GLU A 183 6.21 17.11 -4.38
N MET A 184 6.59 16.78 -5.61
CA MET A 184 5.89 15.81 -6.44
C MET A 184 6.74 14.58 -6.81
N ARG A 185 8.06 14.65 -6.64
CA ARG A 185 8.96 13.53 -7.00
C ARG A 185 9.05 12.46 -5.91
N VAL A 186 8.85 12.88 -4.67
CA VAL A 186 8.93 12.02 -3.48
C VAL A 186 7.66 12.17 -2.67
N GLN A 187 7.14 11.06 -2.17
CA GLN A 187 6.00 11.09 -1.26
C GLN A 187 6.43 11.67 0.10
N ARG A 188 5.88 12.84 0.43
CA ARG A 188 6.18 13.60 1.65
C ARG A 188 4.93 13.65 2.53
N ASP A 189 4.74 12.60 3.34
CA ASP A 189 3.60 12.50 4.27
C ASP A 189 3.60 13.60 5.33
N ASP A 190 4.77 14.14 5.68
CA ASP A 190 4.91 15.28 6.58
C ASP A 190 4.32 16.56 5.97
N LEU A 191 4.57 16.84 4.68
CA LEU A 191 3.96 17.95 3.97
C LEU A 191 2.46 17.74 3.76
N PHE A 192 2.06 16.50 3.46
CA PHE A 192 0.64 16.17 3.32
C PHE A 192 -0.14 16.42 4.62
N LYS A 193 0.47 16.11 5.78
CA LYS A 193 -0.11 16.43 7.09
C LYS A 193 -0.28 17.94 7.30
N GLN A 194 0.67 18.75 6.84
CA GLN A 194 0.53 20.21 6.89
C GLN A 194 -0.62 20.71 6.03
N VAL A 195 -0.80 20.11 4.82
CA VAL A 195 -1.94 20.41 3.95
C VAL A 195 -3.27 20.03 4.62
N GLN A 196 -3.34 18.91 5.33
CA GLN A 196 -4.55 18.53 6.09
C GLN A 196 -4.87 19.49 7.22
N ALA A 197 -3.84 20.12 7.80
CA ALA A 197 -4.00 21.12 8.86
C ALA A 197 -4.37 22.53 8.33
N SER A 198 -4.28 22.76 7.03
CA SER A 198 -4.64 24.03 6.41
C SER A 198 -6.15 24.23 6.36
N GLU A 199 -6.62 25.45 6.46
CA GLU A 199 -8.06 25.80 6.50
C GLU A 199 -8.77 25.44 5.18
N ASP A 200 -8.27 25.88 4.05
CA ASP A 200 -8.75 25.47 2.72
C ASP A 200 -7.59 25.23 1.74
N PRO A 201 -7.01 24.04 1.75
CA PRO A 201 -5.88 23.75 0.87
C PRO A 201 -6.25 23.59 -0.60
N LEU A 202 -7.55 23.49 -0.95
CA LEU A 202 -8.00 23.28 -2.32
C LEU A 202 -8.30 24.55 -3.07
N GLU A 203 -8.59 25.65 -2.40
CA GLU A 203 -9.00 26.89 -3.03
C GLU A 203 -8.09 27.31 -4.21
N PRO A 204 -6.74 27.28 -4.05
CA PRO A 204 -5.84 27.63 -5.15
C PRO A 204 -5.97 26.70 -6.34
N LEU A 205 -6.22 25.40 -6.11
CA LEU A 205 -6.39 24.42 -7.17
C LEU A 205 -7.72 24.64 -7.90
N LEU A 206 -8.81 24.83 -7.16
CA LEU A 206 -10.13 25.02 -7.74
C LEU A 206 -10.18 26.32 -8.56
N ALA A 207 -9.61 27.41 -8.04
CA ALA A 207 -9.47 28.67 -8.78
C ALA A 207 -8.67 28.48 -10.08
N LYS A 208 -7.54 27.74 -10.02
CA LYS A 208 -6.71 27.47 -11.19
C LYS A 208 -7.43 26.60 -12.24
N VAL A 209 -8.17 25.59 -11.80
CA VAL A 209 -9.02 24.78 -12.69
C VAL A 209 -10.03 25.65 -13.42
N THR A 210 -10.72 26.53 -12.71
CA THR A 210 -11.69 27.45 -13.28
C THR A 210 -11.04 28.41 -14.29
N GLU A 211 -9.92 29.03 -13.93
CA GLU A 211 -9.15 29.95 -14.80
C GLU A 211 -8.78 29.29 -16.13
N VAL A 212 -8.23 28.05 -16.07
CA VAL A 212 -7.81 27.32 -17.27
C VAL A 212 -8.99 26.98 -18.18
N LEU A 213 -10.09 26.54 -17.58
CA LEU A 213 -11.30 26.19 -18.34
C LEU A 213 -11.97 27.40 -18.94
N ASP A 214 -12.03 28.54 -18.23
CA ASP A 214 -12.61 29.81 -18.74
C ASP A 214 -11.75 30.40 -19.84
N SER A 215 -10.45 30.15 -19.85
CA SER A 215 -9.55 30.50 -20.96
C SER A 215 -9.70 29.61 -22.21
N GLY A 216 -10.60 28.61 -22.17
CA GLY A 216 -10.86 27.69 -23.27
C GLY A 216 -9.84 26.54 -23.37
N ASN A 217 -8.96 26.43 -22.41
CA ASN A 217 -7.96 25.35 -22.30
C ASN A 217 -8.55 24.12 -21.61
N ARG A 218 -7.81 23.03 -21.52
CA ARG A 218 -8.27 21.74 -21.00
C ARG A 218 -7.65 21.45 -19.64
N VAL A 219 -8.39 20.74 -18.81
CA VAL A 219 -7.89 20.17 -17.55
C VAL A 219 -7.85 18.65 -17.68
N TRP A 220 -6.65 18.09 -17.54
CA TRP A 220 -6.40 16.66 -17.60
C TRP A 220 -6.27 16.11 -16.18
N ILE A 221 -7.18 15.22 -15.80
CA ILE A 221 -7.17 14.58 -14.47
C ILE A 221 -6.64 13.17 -14.64
N ILE A 222 -5.51 12.89 -13.99
CA ILE A 222 -4.82 11.60 -14.06
C ILE A 222 -4.89 10.90 -12.72
N GLY A 223 -5.51 9.74 -12.71
CA GLY A 223 -5.66 8.95 -11.49
C GLY A 223 -7.01 8.28 -11.39
N ASN A 224 -7.44 8.01 -10.17
CA ASN A 224 -8.70 7.33 -9.90
C ASN A 224 -9.56 8.16 -8.93
N LEU A 225 -10.20 9.18 -9.45
CA LEU A 225 -11.24 9.89 -8.69
C LEU A 225 -12.51 9.04 -8.72
N SER A 226 -12.99 8.67 -7.55
CA SER A 226 -14.28 7.97 -7.44
C SER A 226 -15.38 8.74 -8.16
N PRO A 227 -16.25 8.05 -8.95
CA PRO A 227 -17.35 8.69 -9.63
C PRO A 227 -18.22 9.47 -8.65
N ARG A 228 -18.68 10.65 -9.03
CA ARG A 228 -19.63 11.38 -8.22
C ARG A 228 -20.94 10.58 -8.13
N ARG A 229 -21.42 10.42 -6.89
CA ARG A 229 -22.80 10.07 -6.62
C ARG A 229 -23.53 11.38 -6.29
N PRO A 230 -24.41 11.88 -7.15
CA PRO A 230 -25.01 13.20 -7.01
C PRO A 230 -25.75 13.40 -5.69
N ASP A 231 -26.28 12.32 -5.12
CA ASP A 231 -27.10 12.34 -3.89
C ASP A 231 -26.28 12.24 -2.59
N ARG A 232 -24.96 12.10 -2.67
CA ARG A 232 -24.13 11.96 -1.49
C ARG A 232 -23.66 13.33 -1.00
N LYS A 233 -24.06 13.68 0.23
CA LYS A 233 -23.47 14.83 0.95
C LYS A 233 -21.94 14.69 0.97
N GLN A 234 -21.25 15.84 0.82
CA GLN A 234 -19.80 15.83 0.97
C GLN A 234 -19.43 15.27 2.34
N PRO A 235 -18.49 14.32 2.41
CA PRO A 235 -18.05 13.82 3.71
C PRO A 235 -17.43 14.97 4.51
N PRO A 236 -17.72 15.08 5.81
CA PRO A 236 -17.13 16.12 6.65
C PRO A 236 -15.61 15.93 6.73
N ILE A 237 -14.88 17.02 6.76
CA ILE A 237 -13.43 16.98 7.01
C ILE A 237 -13.25 16.78 8.52
N PRO A 238 -12.56 15.72 8.96
CA PRO A 238 -12.25 15.56 10.37
C PRO A 238 -11.26 16.65 10.82
N PRO A 239 -11.16 16.93 12.13
CA PRO A 239 -10.18 17.87 12.64
C PRO A 239 -8.76 17.41 12.28
N ALA A 240 -7.86 18.36 12.06
CA ALA A 240 -6.47 18.08 11.71
C ALA A 240 -5.82 17.15 12.76
N PRO A 241 -5.00 16.19 12.33
CA PRO A 241 -4.40 15.22 13.23
C PRO A 241 -3.44 15.92 14.22
N LYS A 242 -3.71 15.78 15.52
CA LYS A 242 -2.87 16.37 16.59
C LYS A 242 -1.61 15.57 16.86
N THR A 243 -1.64 14.26 16.57
CA THR A 243 -0.54 13.34 16.88
C THR A 243 0.45 13.24 15.72
N LYS A 244 1.68 12.86 16.04
CA LYS A 244 2.73 12.61 15.04
C LYS A 244 2.39 11.39 14.15
N PHE A 245 1.71 10.41 14.72
CA PHE A 245 1.33 9.16 14.08
C PHE A 245 -0.19 8.95 14.11
N GLY A 246 -0.68 7.94 13.39
CA GLY A 246 -2.07 7.48 13.54
C GLY A 246 -3.12 8.34 12.86
N TRP A 247 -2.77 9.15 11.87
CA TRP A 247 -3.72 9.98 11.16
C TRP A 247 -4.32 9.28 9.93
N ASN A 248 -5.60 9.56 9.66
CA ASN A 248 -6.34 8.97 8.56
C ASN A 248 -6.53 9.98 7.42
N SER A 249 -5.91 9.72 6.27
CA SER A 249 -6.03 10.55 5.08
C SER A 249 -7.32 10.36 4.29
N GLY A 250 -7.99 9.21 4.45
CA GLY A 250 -9.14 8.81 3.64
C GLY A 250 -10.28 9.85 3.60
N PRO A 251 -10.80 10.36 4.74
CA PRO A 251 -11.86 11.36 4.75
C PRO A 251 -11.49 12.68 4.06
N TYR A 252 -10.23 13.11 4.20
CA TYR A 252 -9.72 14.30 3.52
C TYR A 252 -9.72 14.10 1.99
N MET A 253 -9.11 12.99 1.53
CA MET A 253 -9.06 12.68 0.11
C MET A 253 -10.44 12.54 -0.50
N ALA A 254 -11.38 11.91 0.22
CA ALA A 254 -12.77 11.78 -0.23
C ALA A 254 -13.49 13.13 -0.34
N ASN A 255 -13.29 14.02 0.63
CA ASN A 255 -13.84 15.37 0.60
C ASN A 255 -13.26 16.18 -0.57
N TRP A 256 -11.94 16.21 -0.71
CA TRP A 256 -11.27 16.96 -1.77
C TRP A 256 -11.62 16.46 -3.17
N ALA A 257 -11.68 15.15 -3.37
CA ALA A 257 -12.16 14.57 -4.63
C ALA A 257 -13.63 14.96 -4.92
N SER A 258 -14.48 14.98 -3.88
CA SER A 258 -15.87 15.38 -4.00
C SER A 258 -16.00 16.87 -4.38
N ARG A 259 -15.19 17.76 -3.81
CA ARG A 259 -15.17 19.19 -4.15
C ARG A 259 -14.75 19.44 -5.60
N LEU A 260 -13.69 18.75 -6.06
CA LEU A 260 -13.27 18.85 -7.46
C LEU A 260 -14.38 18.34 -8.41
N ARG A 261 -15.03 17.22 -8.07
CA ARG A 261 -16.17 16.70 -8.83
C ARG A 261 -17.39 17.64 -8.82
N HIS A 262 -17.62 18.29 -7.69
CA HIS A 262 -18.71 19.28 -7.59
C HIS A 262 -18.45 20.47 -8.51
N LEU A 263 -17.24 21.03 -8.51
CA LEU A 263 -16.85 22.08 -9.45
C LEU A 263 -17.10 21.65 -10.90
N GLN A 264 -16.63 20.48 -11.30
CA GLN A 264 -16.85 19.93 -12.64
C GLN A 264 -18.34 19.84 -13.03
N SER A 265 -19.22 19.60 -12.07
CA SER A 265 -20.66 19.46 -12.34
C SER A 265 -21.45 20.75 -12.38
N GLN A 266 -20.92 21.82 -11.79
CA GLN A 266 -21.56 23.13 -11.83
C GLN A 266 -21.26 23.87 -13.12
N LEU A 267 -20.19 23.48 -13.78
CA LEU A 267 -19.76 24.11 -15.03
C LEU A 267 -20.28 23.25 -16.20
N GLU A 268 -20.76 23.88 -17.25
CA GLU A 268 -21.19 23.20 -18.48
C GLU A 268 -19.99 22.66 -19.27
N TYR A 269 -19.28 21.71 -18.68
CA TYR A 269 -18.10 21.08 -19.29
C TYR A 269 -18.39 19.65 -19.73
N GLU A 270 -17.76 19.26 -20.80
CA GLU A 270 -17.71 17.87 -21.24
C GLU A 270 -16.52 17.16 -20.58
N THR A 271 -16.73 15.89 -20.25
CA THR A 271 -15.68 15.04 -19.71
C THR A 271 -15.54 13.80 -20.58
N GLN A 272 -14.36 13.59 -21.13
CA GLN A 272 -14.00 12.34 -21.79
C GLN A 272 -13.08 11.50 -20.88
N ARG A 273 -13.32 10.20 -20.85
CA ARG A 273 -12.59 9.28 -20.01
C ARG A 273 -11.83 8.27 -20.85
N PHE A 274 -10.55 8.08 -20.54
CA PHE A 274 -9.69 7.12 -21.19
C PHE A 274 -9.14 6.14 -20.15
N VAL A 275 -9.17 4.84 -20.46
CA VAL A 275 -8.57 3.80 -19.65
C VAL A 275 -7.51 3.10 -20.49
N ALA A 276 -6.26 3.15 -20.05
CA ALA A 276 -5.19 2.42 -20.69
C ALA A 276 -5.21 0.96 -20.20
N ASN A 277 -5.64 0.04 -21.07
CA ASN A 277 -5.66 -1.38 -20.76
C ASN A 277 -4.31 -2.00 -21.11
N PRO A 278 -3.55 -2.54 -20.14
CA PRO A 278 -2.23 -3.13 -20.39
C PRO A 278 -2.28 -4.56 -20.96
N GLY A 279 -3.45 -5.17 -21.11
CA GLY A 279 -3.56 -6.58 -21.50
C GLY A 279 -3.12 -7.60 -20.44
N HIS A 280 -2.69 -7.15 -19.28
CA HIS A 280 -2.24 -7.95 -18.14
C HIS A 280 -2.97 -7.55 -16.87
N PRO A 281 -3.04 -8.44 -15.85
CA PRO A 281 -3.55 -8.06 -14.54
C PRO A 281 -2.83 -6.84 -13.99
N LEU A 282 -3.57 -5.92 -13.39
CA LEU A 282 -3.08 -4.65 -12.90
C LEU A 282 -3.43 -4.48 -11.44
N ASN A 283 -2.50 -3.90 -10.69
CA ASN A 283 -2.74 -3.53 -9.30
C ASN A 283 -3.94 -2.58 -9.22
N PRO A 284 -5.01 -2.93 -8.48
CA PRO A 284 -6.22 -2.14 -8.43
C PRO A 284 -6.02 -0.72 -7.85
N TYR A 285 -4.98 -0.50 -7.06
CA TYR A 285 -4.65 0.81 -6.49
C TYR A 285 -3.98 1.76 -7.48
N GLU A 286 -3.38 1.22 -8.55
CA GLU A 286 -2.72 1.99 -9.61
C GLU A 286 -3.31 1.71 -11.00
N ASN A 287 -4.57 1.32 -11.05
CA ASN A 287 -5.37 1.26 -12.28
C ASN A 287 -5.90 2.67 -12.58
N LEU A 288 -5.12 3.42 -13.31
CA LEU A 288 -5.35 4.84 -13.54
C LEU A 288 -6.29 5.08 -14.70
N VAL A 289 -7.07 6.12 -14.55
CA VAL A 289 -7.96 6.66 -15.56
C VAL A 289 -7.50 8.07 -15.89
N VAL A 290 -7.53 8.42 -17.15
CA VAL A 290 -7.34 9.79 -17.61
C VAL A 290 -8.70 10.37 -17.95
N GLU A 291 -8.99 11.51 -17.40
CA GLU A 291 -10.17 12.31 -17.76
C GLU A 291 -9.72 13.66 -18.30
N VAL A 292 -10.30 14.09 -19.38
CA VAL A 292 -10.12 15.45 -19.90
C VAL A 292 -11.42 16.21 -19.74
N VAL A 293 -11.31 17.41 -19.18
CA VAL A 293 -12.43 18.33 -18.95
C VAL A 293 -12.21 19.56 -19.83
N TYR A 294 -13.22 19.97 -20.59
CA TYR A 294 -13.17 21.13 -21.47
C TYR A 294 -14.55 21.78 -21.59
N ARG A 295 -14.57 23.05 -21.94
CA ARG A 295 -15.82 23.79 -22.09
C ARG A 295 -16.61 23.26 -23.29
N LYS A 296 -17.91 23.05 -23.10
CA LYS A 296 -18.82 22.72 -24.18
C LYS A 296 -18.86 23.88 -25.18
N ARG A 297 -18.62 23.62 -26.45
CA ARG A 297 -18.73 24.60 -27.54
C ARG A 297 -20.16 24.79 -27.97
#